data_d1b808e7696914ccf1159c36574c9546
#
_entry.id   d1b808e7696914ccf1159c36574c9546
#
_cell.length_a   1.000
_cell.length_b   1.000
_cell.length_c   1.000
_cell.angle_alpha   90.00
_cell.angle_beta   90.00
_cell.angle_gamma   90.00
#
_symmetry.space_group_name_H-M   'P 1'
#
loop_
_entity.id
_entity.type
_entity.pdbx_description
1 polymer ?
#
loop_
_entity_poly.entity_id
_entity_poly.type
_entity_poly.pdbx_seq_one_letter_code
_entity_poly.pdbx_strand_id
1 'polypeptide(L)'
;SGPDIVTHHTCLYPMAGQTISASRAVEVFMAAGVPAEKLVLGAAFYGRGWSGLDSSRHPVGQTGKPGVSFRYPACAKAIAEGSQKRCWDDEAKAPYLWDGDTFVGYDDPESLYHKVSFVVSRDLAGIMFWEWSQDEDNELLTAIYETYQGHRFPR
;
A
#
# COMPACT_ATOMS: atom_id res chain seq x y z
N SER A 1 -7.21 -15.97 -1.21
CA SER A 1 -6.34 -16.31 -0.07
C SER A 1 -7.15 -16.24 1.20
N GLY A 2 -6.96 -17.21 2.13
CA GLY A 2 -7.57 -17.16 3.45
C GLY A 2 -6.99 -16.03 4.29
N PRO A 3 -7.62 -15.69 5.44
CA PRO A 3 -7.18 -14.58 6.29
C PRO A 3 -5.77 -14.77 6.88
N ASP A 4 -5.24 -15.98 6.84
CA ASP A 4 -3.94 -16.34 7.41
C ASP A 4 -2.78 -16.25 6.40
N ILE A 5 -3.04 -16.01 5.12
CA ILE A 5 -2.01 -15.86 4.10
C ILE A 5 -1.56 -14.41 4.00
N VAL A 6 -0.27 -14.18 4.14
CA VAL A 6 0.35 -12.85 4.05
C VAL A 6 0.22 -12.31 2.64
N THR A 7 -0.38 -11.12 2.54
CA THR A 7 -0.57 -10.40 1.28
C THR A 7 -0.39 -8.90 1.50
N HIS A 8 -0.07 -8.15 0.46
CA HIS A 8 -0.24 -6.70 0.51
C HIS A 8 -1.73 -6.35 0.53
N HIS A 9 -2.17 -5.57 1.51
CA HIS A 9 -3.57 -5.15 1.60
C HIS A 9 -3.88 -3.88 0.78
N THR A 10 -2.84 -3.16 0.33
CA THR A 10 -2.99 -1.87 -0.36
C THR A 10 -2.07 -1.73 -1.58
N CYS A 11 -1.66 -2.83 -2.21
CA CYS A 11 -0.79 -2.80 -3.39
C CYS A 11 -1.48 -2.18 -4.61
N LEU A 12 -0.70 -1.51 -5.45
CA LEU A 12 -1.20 -0.97 -6.72
C LEU A 12 -1.38 -2.08 -7.75
N TYR A 13 -0.38 -2.95 -7.92
CA TYR A 13 -0.41 -4.05 -8.90
C TYR A 13 -0.44 -5.42 -8.22
N PRO A 14 -0.98 -6.44 -8.89
CA PRO A 14 -0.97 -7.80 -8.34
C PRO A 14 0.44 -8.38 -8.38
N MET A 15 0.80 -9.13 -7.35
CA MET A 15 2.01 -9.95 -7.33
C MET A 15 1.76 -11.32 -7.97
N ALA A 16 2.86 -12.02 -8.30
CA ALA A 16 2.78 -13.41 -8.73
C ALA A 16 2.00 -14.28 -7.71
N GLY A 17 0.97 -14.95 -8.19
CA GLY A 17 0.09 -15.79 -7.36
C GLY A 17 -1.00 -15.05 -6.58
N GLN A 18 -1.08 -13.72 -6.68
CA GLN A 18 -2.13 -12.89 -6.07
C GLN A 18 -2.94 -12.16 -7.13
N THR A 19 -4.24 -12.13 -6.98
CA THR A 19 -5.16 -11.53 -7.96
C THR A 19 -5.81 -10.23 -7.47
N ILE A 20 -5.61 -9.87 -6.21
CA ILE A 20 -6.22 -8.68 -5.58
C ILE A 20 -5.21 -7.55 -5.58
N SER A 21 -5.56 -6.45 -6.24
CA SER A 21 -4.81 -5.19 -6.24
C SER A 21 -5.73 -4.04 -6.64
N ALA A 22 -5.27 -2.81 -6.42
CA ALA A 22 -6.03 -1.62 -6.80
C ALA A 22 -6.25 -1.54 -8.32
N SER A 23 -5.21 -1.79 -9.12
CA SER A 23 -5.31 -1.79 -10.58
C SER A 23 -6.29 -2.85 -11.10
N ARG A 24 -6.27 -4.03 -10.52
CA ARG A 24 -7.18 -5.11 -10.90
C ARG A 24 -8.64 -4.79 -10.57
N ALA A 25 -8.88 -4.16 -9.41
CA ALA A 25 -10.23 -3.70 -9.05
C ALA A 25 -10.76 -2.68 -10.07
N VAL A 26 -9.92 -1.69 -10.46
CA VAL A 26 -10.28 -0.70 -11.50
C VAL A 26 -10.61 -1.40 -12.82
N GLU A 27 -9.79 -2.34 -13.27
CA GLU A 27 -10.04 -3.10 -14.51
C GLU A 27 -11.38 -3.86 -14.48
N VAL A 28 -11.71 -4.50 -13.36
CA VAL A 28 -12.96 -5.23 -13.18
C VAL A 28 -14.16 -4.31 -13.27
N PHE A 29 -14.12 -3.14 -12.60
CA PHE A 29 -15.21 -2.18 -12.67
C PHE A 29 -15.37 -1.56 -14.06
N MET A 30 -14.26 -1.20 -14.72
CA MET A 30 -14.31 -0.68 -16.09
C MET A 30 -14.84 -1.72 -17.09
N ALA A 31 -14.41 -2.98 -16.97
CA ALA A 31 -14.94 -4.07 -17.80
C ALA A 31 -16.45 -4.33 -17.56
N ALA A 32 -16.95 -4.02 -16.37
CA ALA A 32 -18.38 -4.05 -16.05
C ALA A 32 -19.15 -2.81 -16.52
N GLY A 33 -18.49 -1.87 -17.23
CA GLY A 33 -19.11 -0.68 -17.82
C GLY A 33 -19.15 0.54 -16.92
N VAL A 34 -18.41 0.54 -15.80
CA VAL A 34 -18.26 1.74 -14.96
C VAL A 34 -17.27 2.70 -15.62
N PRO A 35 -17.66 3.94 -15.93
CA PRO A 35 -16.75 4.94 -16.49
C PRO A 35 -15.59 5.28 -15.55
N ALA A 36 -14.40 5.51 -16.10
CA ALA A 36 -13.19 5.82 -15.33
C ALA A 36 -13.38 7.04 -14.41
N GLU A 37 -14.04 8.09 -14.91
CA GLU A 37 -14.32 9.31 -14.18
C GLU A 37 -15.32 9.16 -13.00
N LYS A 38 -15.83 7.95 -12.77
CA LYS A 38 -16.63 7.60 -11.58
C LYS A 38 -15.88 6.73 -10.58
N LEU A 39 -14.66 6.32 -10.90
CA LEU A 39 -13.85 5.48 -10.03
C LEU A 39 -12.87 6.33 -9.21
N VAL A 40 -12.90 6.15 -7.90
CA VAL A 40 -11.97 6.78 -6.96
C VAL A 40 -11.11 5.69 -6.33
N LEU A 41 -9.78 5.82 -6.44
CA LEU A 41 -8.84 4.87 -5.87
C LEU A 41 -8.68 5.12 -4.36
N GLY A 42 -8.71 4.05 -3.54
CA GLY A 42 -8.45 4.14 -2.10
C GLY A 42 -6.97 4.02 -1.76
N ALA A 43 -6.50 4.84 -0.82
CA ALA A 43 -5.19 4.76 -0.18
C ALA A 43 -5.35 4.49 1.32
N ALA A 44 -4.40 3.77 1.92
CA ALA A 44 -4.46 3.40 3.32
C ALA A 44 -3.41 4.19 4.13
N PHE A 45 -3.87 5.07 5.02
CA PHE A 45 -2.98 5.77 5.96
C PHE A 45 -2.72 4.92 7.22
N TYR A 46 -2.75 3.60 7.03
CA TYR A 46 -2.51 2.59 8.05
C TYR A 46 -1.88 1.34 7.46
N GLY A 47 -1.24 0.55 8.31
CA GLY A 47 -0.69 -0.75 7.96
C GLY A 47 -1.50 -1.90 8.56
N ARG A 48 -1.54 -3.01 7.83
CA ARG A 48 -2.06 -4.30 8.29
C ARG A 48 -1.05 -5.39 8.07
N GLY A 49 -0.98 -6.34 9.01
CA GLY A 49 0.05 -7.35 8.94
C GLY A 49 -0.23 -8.64 9.68
N TRP A 50 0.78 -9.48 9.65
CA TRP A 50 0.83 -10.83 10.22
C TRP A 50 2.13 -11.00 10.97
N SER A 51 2.11 -11.87 11.98
CA SER A 51 3.28 -12.29 12.75
C SER A 51 3.45 -13.80 12.74
N GLY A 52 4.59 -14.30 13.28
CA GLY A 52 4.91 -15.72 13.31
C GLY A 52 5.40 -16.25 11.97
N LEU A 53 6.15 -15.43 11.22
CA LEU A 53 6.64 -15.76 9.89
C LEU A 53 8.08 -16.30 9.94
N ASP A 54 8.45 -17.06 8.92
CA ASP A 54 9.80 -17.60 8.76
C ASP A 54 10.72 -16.57 8.10
N SER A 55 11.75 -16.14 8.84
CA SER A 55 12.73 -15.15 8.38
C SER A 55 13.62 -15.61 7.20
N SER A 56 13.70 -16.92 6.96
CA SER A 56 14.50 -17.49 5.87
C SER A 56 13.80 -17.43 4.51
N ARG A 57 12.53 -16.99 4.47
CA ARG A 57 11.68 -16.96 3.28
C ARG A 57 11.12 -15.55 3.06
N HIS A 58 10.74 -15.24 1.80
CA HIS A 58 9.98 -14.04 1.52
C HIS A 58 8.65 -14.05 2.30
N PRO A 59 8.27 -12.95 3.00
CA PRO A 59 7.09 -12.98 3.88
C PRO A 59 5.78 -13.19 3.13
N VAL A 60 5.62 -12.61 1.95
CA VAL A 60 4.38 -12.72 1.19
C VAL A 60 4.17 -14.15 0.70
N GLY A 61 2.94 -14.64 0.86
CA GLY A 61 2.55 -16.02 0.55
C GLY A 61 2.76 -17.02 1.69
N GLN A 62 3.39 -16.62 2.78
CA GLN A 62 3.47 -17.46 3.98
C GLN A 62 2.13 -17.49 4.72
N THR A 63 1.93 -18.48 5.56
CA THR A 63 0.85 -18.50 6.55
C THR A 63 1.35 -17.86 7.83
N GLY A 64 0.62 -16.86 8.32
CA GLY A 64 0.95 -16.11 9.53
C GLY A 64 -0.29 -15.85 10.38
N LYS A 65 -0.08 -15.32 11.57
CA LYS A 65 -1.14 -14.89 12.49
C LYS A 65 -1.54 -13.45 12.15
N PRO A 66 -2.76 -13.21 11.62
CA PRO A 66 -3.23 -11.87 11.31
C PRO A 66 -3.52 -11.06 12.58
N GLY A 67 -3.67 -9.74 12.43
CA GLY A 67 -4.10 -8.85 13.51
C GLY A 67 -3.08 -7.79 13.90
N VAL A 68 -1.91 -7.76 13.25
CA VAL A 68 -0.98 -6.63 13.37
C VAL A 68 -1.57 -5.43 12.62
N SER A 69 -1.65 -4.28 13.30
CA SER A 69 -2.14 -3.03 12.71
C SER A 69 -1.37 -1.84 13.27
N PHE A 70 -0.88 -0.99 12.37
CA PHE A 70 -0.20 0.26 12.69
C PHE A 70 -0.92 1.44 12.04
N ARG A 71 -0.95 2.59 12.73
CA ARG A 71 -1.19 3.88 12.10
C ARG A 71 0.08 4.30 11.35
N TYR A 72 -0.02 5.14 10.33
CA TYR A 72 1.17 5.54 9.55
C TYR A 72 2.31 6.11 10.40
N PRO A 73 2.09 7.01 11.39
CA PRO A 73 3.18 7.50 12.24
C PRO A 73 3.90 6.38 13.02
N ALA A 74 3.18 5.31 13.37
CA ALA A 74 3.80 4.16 14.04
C ALA A 74 4.68 3.34 13.07
N CYS A 75 4.33 3.28 11.78
CA CYS A 75 5.21 2.70 10.76
C CYS A 75 6.50 3.52 10.63
N ALA A 76 6.40 4.84 10.48
CA ALA A 76 7.54 5.74 10.38
C ALA A 76 8.44 5.67 11.62
N LYS A 77 7.84 5.67 12.82
CA LYS A 77 8.55 5.52 14.09
C LYS A 77 9.29 4.18 14.18
N ALA A 78 8.67 3.07 13.83
CA ALA A 78 9.28 1.74 13.86
C ALA A 78 10.52 1.64 12.96
N ILE A 79 10.49 2.33 11.81
CA ILE A 79 11.65 2.44 10.90
C ILE A 79 12.76 3.28 11.56
N ALA A 80 12.42 4.46 12.10
CA ALA A 80 13.38 5.39 12.70
C ALA A 80 14.08 4.78 13.92
N GLU A 81 13.38 3.99 14.71
CA GLU A 81 13.91 3.28 15.89
C GLU A 81 14.68 1.99 15.53
N GLY A 82 14.64 1.56 14.25
CA GLY A 82 15.28 0.34 13.78
C GLY A 82 14.61 -0.96 14.25
N SER A 83 13.41 -0.89 14.81
CA SER A 83 12.63 -2.07 15.22
C SER A 83 11.99 -2.80 14.05
N GLN A 84 11.80 -2.09 12.94
CA GLN A 84 11.30 -2.62 11.68
C GLN A 84 12.12 -2.06 10.50
N LYS A 85 12.32 -2.89 9.47
CA LYS A 85 12.97 -2.47 8.24
C LYS A 85 11.93 -2.16 7.17
N ARG A 86 12.02 -0.98 6.53
CA ARG A 86 11.28 -0.72 5.31
C ARG A 86 11.82 -1.57 4.17
N CYS A 87 10.95 -2.33 3.55
CA CYS A 87 11.21 -3.08 2.32
C CYS A 87 10.28 -2.56 1.22
N TRP A 88 10.65 -2.81 -0.04
CA TRP A 88 9.89 -2.41 -1.21
C TRP A 88 9.63 -3.60 -2.10
N ASP A 89 8.38 -3.73 -2.55
CA ASP A 89 7.98 -4.69 -3.57
C ASP A 89 7.78 -3.95 -4.89
N ASP A 90 8.71 -4.13 -5.80
CA ASP A 90 8.70 -3.39 -7.06
C ASP A 90 7.62 -3.87 -8.04
N GLU A 91 7.21 -5.14 -7.96
CA GLU A 91 6.10 -5.66 -8.76
C GLU A 91 4.76 -5.08 -8.28
N ALA A 92 4.52 -5.10 -6.97
CA ALA A 92 3.30 -4.61 -6.33
C ALA A 92 3.23 -3.07 -6.24
N LYS A 93 4.39 -2.37 -6.38
CA LYS A 93 4.57 -0.94 -6.05
C LYS A 93 4.06 -0.64 -4.65
N ALA A 94 4.53 -1.41 -3.69
CA ALA A 94 4.07 -1.35 -2.31
C ALA A 94 5.22 -1.49 -1.30
N PRO A 95 5.28 -0.62 -0.27
CA PRO A 95 6.16 -0.78 0.85
C PRO A 95 5.62 -1.82 1.83
N TYR A 96 6.52 -2.43 2.58
CA TYR A 96 6.18 -3.21 3.75
C TYR A 96 7.26 -3.12 4.83
N LEU A 97 6.86 -3.28 6.07
CA LEU A 97 7.76 -3.42 7.20
C LEU A 97 8.07 -4.90 7.42
N TRP A 98 9.32 -5.18 7.79
CA TRP A 98 9.82 -6.53 8.03
C TRP A 98 10.90 -6.54 9.11
N ASP A 99 10.75 -7.38 10.14
CA ASP A 99 11.75 -7.62 11.19
C ASP A 99 12.25 -9.07 11.27
N GLY A 100 11.82 -9.93 10.36
CA GLY A 100 12.13 -11.37 10.35
C GLY A 100 11.02 -12.26 10.89
N ASP A 101 10.02 -11.70 11.56
CA ASP A 101 8.85 -12.40 12.11
C ASP A 101 7.54 -11.75 11.68
N THR A 102 7.53 -10.42 11.63
CA THR A 102 6.31 -9.63 11.41
C THR A 102 6.38 -8.89 10.08
N PHE A 103 5.36 -9.07 9.24
CA PHE A 103 5.11 -8.32 8.02
C PHE A 103 3.99 -7.32 8.24
N VAL A 104 4.17 -6.08 7.78
CA VAL A 104 3.12 -5.07 7.74
C VAL A 104 3.12 -4.36 6.39
N GLY A 105 2.10 -4.61 5.56
CA GLY A 105 1.86 -3.83 4.35
C GLY A 105 1.20 -2.49 4.69
N TYR A 106 1.61 -1.39 4.05
CA TYR A 106 1.11 -0.04 4.29
C TYR A 106 1.29 0.84 3.05
N ASP A 107 0.84 2.09 3.08
CA ASP A 107 1.17 3.10 2.08
C ASP A 107 2.18 4.11 2.66
N ASP A 108 3.09 4.58 1.81
CA ASP A 108 4.06 5.63 2.09
C ASP A 108 4.13 6.63 0.91
N PRO A 109 4.91 7.72 0.99
CA PRO A 109 5.03 8.69 -0.09
C PRO A 109 5.37 8.08 -1.46
N GLU A 110 6.21 7.03 -1.50
CA GLU A 110 6.58 6.37 -2.77
C GLU A 110 5.42 5.59 -3.37
N SER A 111 4.69 4.80 -2.59
CA SER A 111 3.52 4.07 -3.08
C SER A 111 2.39 5.01 -3.50
N LEU A 112 2.21 6.12 -2.78
CA LEU A 112 1.23 7.15 -3.13
C LEU A 112 1.58 7.87 -4.43
N TYR A 113 2.87 8.15 -4.68
CA TYR A 113 3.31 8.65 -5.97
C TYR A 113 2.88 7.72 -7.12
N HIS A 114 3.07 6.41 -6.97
CA HIS A 114 2.65 5.44 -7.98
C HIS A 114 1.13 5.39 -8.13
N LYS A 115 0.38 5.43 -7.03
CA LYS A 115 -1.09 5.41 -7.05
C LYS A 115 -1.68 6.65 -7.71
N VAL A 116 -1.19 7.85 -7.38
CA VAL A 116 -1.65 9.11 -8.01
C VAL A 116 -1.28 9.12 -9.49
N SER A 117 -0.07 8.68 -9.85
CA SER A 117 0.34 8.56 -11.25
C SER A 117 -0.57 7.61 -12.03
N PHE A 118 -0.98 6.50 -11.43
CA PHE A 118 -1.95 5.57 -12.01
C PHE A 118 -3.33 6.22 -12.18
N VAL A 119 -3.83 6.93 -11.16
CA VAL A 119 -5.10 7.67 -11.21
C VAL A 119 -5.12 8.64 -12.38
N VAL A 120 -4.06 9.44 -12.53
CA VAL A 120 -3.92 10.41 -13.64
C VAL A 120 -3.83 9.71 -14.99
N SER A 121 -3.02 8.65 -15.11
CA SER A 121 -2.82 7.94 -16.37
C SER A 121 -4.04 7.16 -16.87
N ARG A 122 -5.00 6.89 -15.98
CA ARG A 122 -6.24 6.16 -16.26
C ARG A 122 -7.48 7.04 -16.28
N ASP A 123 -7.31 8.36 -16.15
CA ASP A 123 -8.41 9.34 -16.10
C ASP A 123 -9.46 9.00 -15.04
N LEU A 124 -9.02 8.46 -13.87
CA LEU A 124 -9.93 8.18 -12.77
C LEU A 124 -10.41 9.48 -12.10
N ALA A 125 -11.54 9.40 -11.37
CA ALA A 125 -12.11 10.55 -10.67
C ALA A 125 -11.19 11.15 -9.60
N GLY A 126 -10.29 10.36 -9.02
CA GLY A 126 -9.34 10.83 -8.03
C GLY A 126 -8.85 9.74 -7.08
N ILE A 127 -8.24 10.17 -5.99
CA ILE A 127 -7.81 9.32 -4.89
C ILE A 127 -8.53 9.74 -3.61
N MET A 128 -8.96 8.76 -2.81
CA MET A 128 -9.44 8.96 -1.44
C MET A 128 -8.49 8.25 -0.48
N PHE A 129 -8.51 8.60 0.78
CA PHE A 129 -7.70 7.93 1.79
C PHE A 129 -8.48 7.73 3.10
N TRP A 130 -8.12 6.70 3.82
CA TRP A 130 -8.58 6.43 5.16
C TRP A 130 -7.38 6.31 6.08
N GLU A 131 -7.23 7.18 7.06
CA GLU A 131 -7.96 8.42 7.34
C GLU A 131 -6.99 9.52 7.76
N TRP A 132 -7.36 10.77 7.60
CA TRP A 132 -6.48 11.93 7.85
C TRP A 132 -5.89 11.96 9.26
N SER A 133 -6.65 11.55 10.29
CA SER A 133 -6.13 11.50 11.66
C SER A 133 -4.94 10.55 11.86
N GLN A 134 -4.59 9.77 10.83
CA GLN A 134 -3.44 8.86 10.83
C GLN A 134 -2.24 9.37 10.01
N ASP A 135 -2.26 10.64 9.63
CA ASP A 135 -1.18 11.37 8.93
C ASP A 135 -0.88 12.69 9.68
N GLU A 136 -0.32 12.56 10.89
CA GLU A 136 -0.17 13.65 11.86
C GLU A 136 0.67 14.82 11.31
N ASP A 137 1.70 14.52 10.51
CA ASP A 137 2.61 15.50 9.89
C ASP A 137 2.21 15.88 8.46
N ASN A 138 1.08 15.41 7.96
CA ASN A 138 0.59 15.57 6.57
C ASN A 138 1.59 15.10 5.50
N GLU A 139 2.44 14.13 5.81
CA GLU A 139 3.45 13.61 4.89
C GLU A 139 2.80 12.90 3.69
N LEU A 140 1.81 12.04 3.96
CA LEU A 140 1.09 11.29 2.94
C LEU A 140 0.20 12.21 2.09
N LEU A 141 -0.50 13.13 2.73
CA LEU A 141 -1.34 14.11 2.03
C LEU A 141 -0.49 15.01 1.13
N THR A 142 0.68 15.46 1.61
CA THR A 142 1.63 16.24 0.84
C THR A 142 2.12 15.46 -0.38
N ALA A 143 2.48 14.19 -0.24
CA ALA A 143 2.91 13.34 -1.35
C ALA A 143 1.83 13.21 -2.43
N ILE A 144 0.56 13.04 -2.04
CA ILE A 144 -0.57 13.04 -2.98
C ILE A 144 -0.66 14.37 -3.72
N TYR A 145 -0.67 15.49 -2.98
CA TYR A 145 -0.79 16.82 -3.56
C TYR A 145 0.35 17.15 -4.52
N GLU A 146 1.59 16.96 -4.12
CA GLU A 146 2.79 17.23 -4.93
C GLU A 146 2.81 16.39 -6.21
N THR A 147 2.39 15.13 -6.14
CA THR A 147 2.29 14.28 -7.33
C THR A 147 1.27 14.80 -8.33
N TYR A 148 0.12 15.30 -7.88
CA TYR A 148 -0.87 15.95 -8.74
C TYR A 148 -0.32 17.26 -9.37
N GLN A 149 0.60 17.96 -8.70
CA GLN A 149 1.30 19.14 -9.26
C GLN A 149 2.41 18.75 -10.27
N GLY A 150 2.61 17.47 -10.54
CA GLY A 150 3.62 16.97 -11.47
C GLY A 150 5.01 16.81 -10.87
N HIS A 151 5.16 16.87 -9.56
CA HIS A 151 6.40 16.53 -8.88
C HIS A 151 6.68 15.04 -8.99
N ARG A 152 7.94 14.68 -9.24
CA ARG A 152 8.38 13.29 -9.30
C ARG A 152 8.90 12.87 -7.93
N PHE A 153 8.64 11.63 -7.54
CA PHE A 153 9.25 11.06 -6.36
C PHE A 153 10.79 11.03 -6.52
N PRO A 154 11.56 11.55 -5.56
CA PRO A 154 13.02 11.49 -5.60
C PRO A 154 13.47 10.03 -5.64
N ARG A 155 14.37 9.70 -6.56
CA ARG A 155 14.99 8.37 -6.65
C ARG A 155 16.17 8.26 -5.71
#